data_6305a2cd01f939dbda60d5626a4110e8
#
_entry.id   6305a2cd01f939dbda60d5626a4110e8
#
_cell.length_a   1.000
_cell.length_b   1.000
_cell.length_c   1.000
_cell.angle_alpha   90.00
_cell.angle_beta   90.00
_cell.angle_gamma   90.00
#
_symmetry.space_group_name_H-M   'P 1'
#
loop_
_entity.id
_entity.type
_entity.pdbx_description
1 polymer ?
#
loop_
_entity_poly.entity_id
_entity_poly.type
_entity_poly.pdbx_seq_one_letter_code
_entity_poly.pdbx_strand_id
1 'polypeptide(L)'
;YSYELDEDAVLVLAIRHHGVTQGSLQRAIRTLDLVLKGLEALGHTVQIDTAKDPLLRLRVADDDLGLSIEEKLSATARPATEAEKKRYGSWHTEHYGCAPTGRLTLRLHGTFLPGTRAAFSDRNTRQLADQTPKTLRGLLVAARSQTQKRLADEELARQWDEERRRHEKREERRRRNGQRAKHLRV
;
A
#
# COMPACT_ATOMS: atom_id res chain seq x y z
N TYR A 1 10.54 -16.84 -23.44
CA TYR A 1 11.55 -15.79 -23.62
C TYR A 1 11.60 -15.03 -22.31
N SER A 2 12.59 -15.34 -21.46
CA SER A 2 12.91 -14.56 -20.28
C SER A 2 13.65 -13.33 -20.77
N TYR A 3 13.01 -12.19 -20.75
CA TYR A 3 13.72 -10.92 -20.84
C TYR A 3 14.30 -10.67 -19.44
N GLU A 4 15.60 -10.79 -19.29
CA GLU A 4 16.30 -10.13 -18.20
C GLU A 4 16.17 -8.63 -18.45
N LEU A 5 15.17 -8.03 -17.83
CA LEU A 5 15.03 -6.58 -17.81
C LEU A 5 16.12 -6.05 -16.88
N ASP A 6 16.91 -5.10 -17.39
CA ASP A 6 17.82 -4.30 -16.60
C ASP A 6 17.08 -3.73 -15.38
N GLU A 7 17.71 -3.70 -14.20
CA GLU A 7 17.08 -3.23 -12.94
C GLU A 7 16.46 -1.84 -13.13
N ASP A 8 17.10 -0.97 -13.91
CA ASP A 8 16.59 0.35 -14.26
C ASP A 8 15.33 0.29 -15.12
N ALA A 9 15.22 -0.67 -16.04
CA ALA A 9 14.02 -0.84 -16.88
C ALA A 9 12.82 -1.33 -16.08
N VAL A 10 13.03 -2.19 -15.09
CA VAL A 10 11.98 -2.66 -14.19
C VAL A 10 11.49 -1.53 -13.27
N LEU A 11 12.42 -0.70 -12.78
CA LEU A 11 12.09 0.48 -11.97
C LEU A 11 11.25 1.48 -12.78
N VAL A 12 11.58 1.72 -14.03
CA VAL A 12 10.80 2.58 -14.95
C VAL A 12 9.41 2.04 -15.19
N LEU A 13 9.25 0.72 -15.37
CA LEU A 13 7.94 0.08 -15.53
C LEU A 13 7.09 0.22 -14.27
N ALA A 14 7.65 -0.05 -13.10
CA ALA A 14 6.97 0.12 -11.82
C ALA A 14 6.47 1.57 -11.62
N ILE A 15 7.28 2.57 -11.97
CA ILE A 15 6.91 3.98 -11.84
C ILE A 15 5.80 4.38 -12.84
N ARG A 16 5.87 3.91 -14.09
CA ARG A 16 4.87 4.25 -15.11
C ARG A 16 3.46 3.75 -14.77
N HIS A 17 3.36 2.59 -14.13
CA HIS A 17 2.06 2.04 -13.69
C HIS A 17 1.41 2.87 -12.57
N HIS A 18 2.18 3.66 -11.84
CA HIS A 18 1.71 4.45 -10.70
C HIS A 18 1.41 5.92 -11.02
N GLY A 19 1.35 6.29 -12.31
CA GLY A 19 0.88 7.61 -12.69
C GLY A 19 1.90 8.73 -12.49
N VAL A 20 3.16 8.49 -12.86
CA VAL A 20 4.20 9.53 -12.93
C VAL A 20 4.35 10.00 -14.38
N THR A 21 4.31 11.30 -14.61
CA THR A 21 4.51 11.87 -15.93
C THR A 21 5.99 11.79 -16.36
N GLN A 22 6.22 11.88 -17.69
CA GLN A 22 7.56 11.85 -18.25
C GLN A 22 8.46 12.97 -17.67
N GLY A 23 7.89 14.15 -17.38
CA GLY A 23 8.62 15.27 -16.79
C GLY A 23 9.11 15.01 -15.35
N SER A 24 8.39 14.18 -14.61
CA SER A 24 8.72 13.82 -13.22
C SER A 24 9.48 12.49 -13.09
N LEU A 25 9.59 11.72 -14.18
CA LEU A 25 10.10 10.35 -14.18
C LEU A 25 11.53 10.24 -13.64
N GLN A 26 12.46 11.04 -14.16
CA GLN A 26 13.85 11.05 -13.73
C GLN A 26 14.00 11.33 -12.23
N ARG A 27 13.22 12.25 -11.73
CA ARG A 27 13.21 12.59 -10.31
C ARG A 27 12.61 11.48 -9.46
N ALA A 28 11.58 10.80 -9.94
CA ALA A 28 10.97 9.65 -9.29
C ALA A 28 11.96 8.48 -9.18
N ILE A 29 12.66 8.15 -10.28
CA ILE A 29 13.70 7.11 -10.30
C ILE A 29 14.79 7.44 -9.28
N ARG A 30 15.36 8.66 -9.35
CA ARG A 30 16.40 9.08 -8.41
C ARG A 30 15.96 9.01 -6.95
N THR A 31 14.71 9.38 -6.68
CA THR A 31 14.15 9.32 -5.31
C THR A 31 14.03 7.89 -4.83
N LEU A 32 13.52 6.99 -5.67
CA LEU A 32 13.44 5.57 -5.34
C LEU A 32 14.83 4.96 -5.13
N ASP A 33 15.77 5.18 -6.04
CA ASP A 33 17.14 4.69 -5.93
C ASP A 33 17.79 5.09 -4.60
N LEU A 34 17.65 6.35 -4.19
CA LEU A 34 18.15 6.83 -2.90
C LEU A 34 17.50 6.11 -1.70
N VAL A 35 16.20 5.86 -1.78
CA VAL A 35 15.45 5.16 -0.71
C VAL A 35 15.85 3.69 -0.66
N LEU A 36 15.92 3.01 -1.81
CA LEU A 36 16.27 1.60 -1.90
C LEU A 36 17.70 1.36 -1.44
N LYS A 37 18.68 2.11 -1.93
CA LYS A 37 20.08 2.04 -1.48
C LYS A 37 20.22 2.33 0.02
N GLY A 38 19.42 3.26 0.54
CA GLY A 38 19.38 3.53 1.97
C GLY A 38 18.85 2.36 2.79
N LEU A 39 17.84 1.63 2.30
CA LEU A 39 17.33 0.42 2.95
C LEU A 39 18.34 -0.73 2.88
N GLU A 40 18.97 -0.95 1.73
CA GLU A 40 20.02 -1.96 1.56
C GLU A 40 21.22 -1.69 2.48
N ALA A 41 21.65 -0.44 2.58
CA ALA A 41 22.71 -0.04 3.52
C ALA A 41 22.34 -0.30 4.99
N LEU A 42 21.06 -0.37 5.32
CA LEU A 42 20.53 -0.75 6.64
C LEU A 42 20.34 -2.28 6.78
N GLY A 43 20.71 -3.07 5.77
CA GLY A 43 20.62 -4.54 5.78
C GLY A 43 19.25 -5.10 5.42
N HIS A 44 18.37 -4.31 4.81
CA HIS A 44 17.07 -4.77 4.34
C HIS A 44 17.12 -5.25 2.89
N THR A 45 16.35 -6.26 2.55
CA THR A 45 16.30 -6.80 1.18
C THR A 45 15.20 -6.10 0.39
N VAL A 46 15.55 -5.68 -0.82
CA VAL A 46 14.62 -5.14 -1.82
C VAL A 46 14.36 -6.22 -2.86
N GLN A 47 13.10 -6.52 -3.12
CA GLN A 47 12.68 -7.42 -4.19
C GLN A 47 11.72 -6.68 -5.10
N ILE A 48 11.91 -6.83 -6.40
CA ILE A 48 11.02 -6.26 -7.41
C ILE A 48 10.16 -7.40 -7.93
N ASP A 49 8.86 -7.34 -7.65
CA ASP A 49 7.91 -8.34 -8.14
C ASP A 49 7.34 -7.86 -9.49
N THR A 50 7.72 -8.53 -10.55
CA THR A 50 7.30 -8.21 -11.92
C THR A 50 6.09 -9.02 -12.39
N ALA A 51 5.63 -9.98 -11.60
CA ALA A 51 4.74 -11.04 -12.11
C ALA A 51 3.26 -10.67 -12.20
N LYS A 52 2.73 -9.78 -11.37
CA LYS A 52 1.29 -9.45 -11.35
C LYS A 52 0.94 -7.99 -11.09
N ASP A 53 1.78 -7.30 -10.36
CA ASP A 53 1.56 -5.89 -10.01
C ASP A 53 2.95 -5.27 -9.81
N PRO A 54 3.36 -4.27 -10.59
CA PRO A 54 4.71 -3.72 -10.51
C PRO A 54 4.92 -2.88 -9.25
N LEU A 55 4.56 -3.45 -8.10
CA LEU A 55 4.87 -2.90 -6.80
C LEU A 55 6.28 -3.33 -6.42
N LEU A 56 7.09 -2.35 -6.03
CA LEU A 56 8.35 -2.63 -5.35
C LEU A 56 8.01 -3.28 -4.01
N ARG A 57 8.49 -4.49 -3.79
CA ARG A 57 8.35 -5.15 -2.50
C ARG A 57 9.61 -5.00 -1.69
N LEU A 58 9.46 -4.45 -0.51
CA LEU A 58 10.52 -4.28 0.47
C LEU A 58 10.36 -5.35 1.53
N ARG A 59 11.33 -6.21 1.68
CA ARG A 59 11.39 -7.14 2.80
C ARG A 59 12.12 -6.48 3.95
N VAL A 60 11.37 -6.14 4.99
CA VAL A 60 11.90 -5.53 6.20
C VAL A 60 11.61 -6.47 7.36
N ALA A 61 12.65 -7.11 7.89
CA ALA A 61 12.52 -8.24 8.82
C ALA A 61 11.71 -9.40 8.18
N ASP A 62 10.59 -9.79 8.78
CA ASP A 62 9.74 -10.89 8.33
C ASP A 62 8.52 -10.44 7.52
N ASP A 63 8.35 -9.15 7.29
CA ASP A 63 7.18 -8.58 6.63
C ASP A 63 7.52 -7.99 5.27
N ASP A 64 6.62 -8.21 4.31
CA ASP A 64 6.71 -7.63 2.98
C ASP A 64 5.86 -6.36 2.91
N LEU A 65 6.49 -5.25 2.54
CA LEU A 65 5.86 -3.95 2.33
C LEU A 65 5.83 -3.65 0.82
N GLY A 66 4.68 -3.23 0.32
CA GLY A 66 4.62 -2.64 -1.02
C GLY A 66 5.07 -1.18 -1.00
N LEU A 67 5.79 -0.75 -2.02
CA LEU A 67 6.22 0.62 -2.20
C LEU A 67 5.80 1.11 -3.58
N SER A 68 5.17 2.28 -3.65
CA SER A 68 4.89 2.97 -4.91
C SER A 68 5.29 4.44 -4.84
N ILE A 69 5.54 5.02 -6.02
CA ILE A 69 5.75 6.45 -6.16
C ILE A 69 4.74 7.01 -7.16
N GLU A 70 4.04 8.05 -6.76
CA GLU A 70 2.95 8.66 -7.51
C GLU A 70 3.22 10.16 -7.67
N GLU A 71 2.79 10.73 -8.77
CA GLU A 71 2.74 12.18 -8.92
C GLU A 71 1.37 12.70 -8.50
N LYS A 72 1.35 13.71 -7.65
CA LYS A 72 0.12 14.35 -7.21
C LYS A 72 -0.53 15.07 -8.39
N LEU A 73 -1.80 14.78 -8.61
CA LEU A 73 -2.63 15.49 -9.55
C LEU A 73 -3.39 16.64 -8.85
N SER A 74 -3.57 17.74 -9.53
CA SER A 74 -4.47 18.84 -9.13
C SER A 74 -5.68 18.85 -10.02
N ALA A 75 -6.85 19.07 -9.46
CA ALA A 75 -8.04 19.36 -10.24
C ALA A 75 -7.83 20.68 -10.97
N THR A 76 -8.11 20.69 -12.27
CA THR A 76 -8.08 21.89 -13.12
C THR A 76 -9.46 22.05 -13.74
N ALA A 77 -10.01 23.25 -13.62
CA ALA A 77 -11.22 23.62 -14.36
C ALA A 77 -10.80 24.45 -15.57
N ARG A 78 -11.35 24.13 -16.72
CA ARG A 78 -11.24 24.93 -17.94
C ARG A 78 -12.60 25.10 -18.59
N PRO A 79 -12.83 26.16 -19.35
CA PRO A 79 -14.04 26.27 -20.14
C PRO A 79 -14.22 25.07 -21.07
N ALA A 80 -15.43 24.55 -21.15
CA ALA A 80 -15.74 23.45 -22.05
C ALA A 80 -15.60 23.90 -23.50
N THR A 81 -14.98 23.07 -24.34
CA THR A 81 -14.87 23.29 -25.78
C THR A 81 -16.23 23.09 -26.42
N GLU A 82 -16.42 23.66 -27.62
CA GLU A 82 -17.66 23.50 -28.39
C GLU A 82 -17.96 22.02 -28.74
N ALA A 83 -16.91 21.21 -28.93
CA ALA A 83 -17.07 19.77 -29.14
C ALA A 83 -17.61 19.05 -27.85
N GLU A 84 -17.15 19.45 -26.69
CA GLU A 84 -17.62 18.92 -25.39
C GLU A 84 -19.06 19.39 -25.12
N LYS A 85 -19.39 20.65 -25.37
CA LYS A 85 -20.75 21.17 -25.26
C LYS A 85 -21.71 20.44 -26.19
N LYS A 86 -21.25 20.14 -27.44
CA LYS A 86 -22.03 19.37 -28.40
C LYS A 86 -22.26 17.91 -27.91
N ARG A 87 -21.26 17.33 -27.24
CA ARG A 87 -21.31 15.94 -26.75
C ARG A 87 -22.11 15.79 -25.49
N TYR A 88 -21.97 16.73 -24.53
CA TYR A 88 -22.53 16.65 -23.19
C TYR A 88 -23.71 17.61 -22.93
N GLY A 89 -24.01 18.49 -23.89
CA GLY A 89 -25.09 19.48 -23.82
C GLY A 89 -24.55 20.90 -23.57
N SER A 90 -25.33 21.90 -23.98
CA SER A 90 -24.96 23.33 -23.88
C SER A 90 -24.81 23.83 -22.43
N TRP A 91 -25.37 23.09 -21.46
CA TRP A 91 -25.25 23.34 -20.02
C TRP A 91 -23.85 22.98 -19.44
N HIS A 92 -23.06 22.18 -20.19
CA HIS A 92 -21.71 21.81 -19.82
C HIS A 92 -20.75 22.99 -20.10
N THR A 93 -20.66 23.90 -19.14
CA THR A 93 -19.87 25.14 -19.27
C THR A 93 -18.40 24.97 -18.89
N GLU A 94 -18.11 24.03 -18.00
CA GLU A 94 -16.76 23.75 -17.49
C GLU A 94 -16.41 22.27 -17.65
N HIS A 95 -15.16 22.00 -18.02
CA HIS A 95 -14.59 20.66 -18.01
C HIS A 95 -13.58 20.55 -16.87
N TYR A 96 -13.80 19.57 -16.00
CA TYR A 96 -12.89 19.25 -14.91
C TYR A 96 -11.93 18.16 -15.34
N GLY A 97 -10.66 18.47 -15.33
CA GLY A 97 -9.57 17.54 -15.61
C GLY A 97 -8.62 17.45 -14.45
N CYS A 98 -7.61 16.62 -14.59
CA CYS A 98 -6.51 16.52 -13.65
C CYS A 98 -5.21 16.90 -14.37
N ALA A 99 -4.43 17.79 -13.78
CA ALA A 99 -3.10 18.14 -14.25
C ALA A 99 -2.02 17.66 -13.26
N PRO A 100 -0.90 17.14 -13.76
CA PRO A 100 0.23 16.77 -12.92
C PRO A 100 0.82 18.02 -12.27
N THR A 101 1.15 17.92 -10.99
CA THR A 101 1.69 19.04 -10.22
C THR A 101 3.21 19.05 -10.15
N GLY A 102 3.86 18.03 -10.65
CA GLY A 102 5.28 17.79 -10.45
C GLY A 102 5.64 17.32 -9.03
N ARG A 103 4.69 17.18 -8.10
CA ARG A 103 4.97 16.75 -6.72
C ARG A 103 4.87 15.24 -6.61
N LEU A 104 5.92 14.63 -6.11
CA LEU A 104 5.98 13.18 -5.89
C LEU A 104 5.50 12.81 -4.49
N THR A 105 4.84 11.67 -4.40
CA THR A 105 4.43 11.02 -3.15
C THR A 105 4.90 9.58 -3.19
N LEU A 106 5.71 9.20 -2.21
CA LEU A 106 6.08 7.82 -1.94
C LEU A 106 5.03 7.24 -0.99
N ARG A 107 4.41 6.14 -1.39
CA ARG A 107 3.34 5.48 -0.64
C ARG A 107 3.74 4.06 -0.26
N LEU A 108 3.45 3.70 0.98
CA LEU A 108 3.59 2.34 1.49
C LEU A 108 2.24 1.63 1.41
N HIS A 109 2.29 0.38 0.97
CA HIS A 109 1.16 -0.53 0.92
C HIS A 109 1.39 -1.67 1.92
N GLY A 110 0.45 -1.83 2.83
CA GLY A 110 0.50 -2.82 3.89
C GLY A 110 -0.63 -2.61 4.90
N THR A 111 -0.69 -3.45 5.91
CA THR A 111 -1.68 -3.36 6.98
C THR A 111 -1.01 -2.79 8.23
N PHE A 112 -1.27 -1.55 8.55
CA PHE A 112 -0.63 -0.82 9.63
C PHE A 112 -1.57 -0.58 10.81
N LEU A 113 -0.99 -0.33 11.97
CA LEU A 113 -1.74 0.19 13.11
C LEU A 113 -2.27 1.61 12.82
N PRO A 114 -3.41 2.00 13.42
CA PRO A 114 -3.93 3.37 13.29
C PRO A 114 -2.89 4.42 13.69
N GLY A 115 -2.83 5.52 12.92
CA GLY A 115 -1.87 6.60 13.12
C GLY A 115 -0.49 6.38 12.49
N THR A 116 -0.23 5.23 11.87
CA THR A 116 1.02 5.00 11.14
C THR A 116 1.05 5.81 9.86
N ARG A 117 2.15 6.54 9.64
CA ARG A 117 2.34 7.30 8.42
C ARG A 117 2.76 6.38 7.28
N ALA A 118 1.90 6.23 6.28
CA ALA A 118 2.12 5.39 5.10
C ALA A 118 2.40 6.20 3.81
N ALA A 119 2.52 7.52 3.88
CA ALA A 119 2.80 8.35 2.72
C ALA A 119 3.77 9.50 3.05
N PHE A 120 4.71 9.74 2.14
CA PHE A 120 5.74 10.78 2.21
C PHE A 120 5.70 11.56 0.91
N SER A 121 5.54 12.88 0.99
CA SER A 121 5.35 13.73 -0.20
C SER A 121 6.34 14.88 -0.23
N ASP A 122 6.62 15.35 -1.44
CA ASP A 122 7.27 16.62 -1.66
C ASP A 122 6.54 17.73 -0.90
N ARG A 123 7.32 18.64 -0.34
CA ARG A 123 6.83 19.89 0.26
C ARG A 123 7.18 21.06 -0.65
N ASN A 124 6.54 22.21 -0.41
CA ASN A 124 6.79 23.42 -1.22
C ASN A 124 8.27 23.81 -1.29
N THR A 125 9.02 23.58 -0.23
CA THR A 125 10.42 23.99 -0.08
C THR A 125 11.41 22.85 -0.04
N ARG A 126 10.97 21.57 -0.06
CA ARG A 126 11.85 20.41 0.07
C ARG A 126 11.32 19.27 -0.78
N GLN A 127 12.18 18.73 -1.61
CA GLN A 127 11.88 17.52 -2.38
C GLN A 127 11.98 16.28 -1.51
N LEU A 128 11.34 15.21 -1.95
CA LEU A 128 11.33 13.92 -1.26
C LEU A 128 12.75 13.33 -1.16
N ALA A 129 13.56 13.51 -2.20
CA ALA A 129 14.96 13.12 -2.23
C ALA A 129 15.78 13.75 -1.10
N ASP A 130 15.55 15.03 -0.78
CA ASP A 130 16.23 15.74 0.31
C ASP A 130 15.80 15.27 1.70
N GLN A 131 14.68 14.55 1.77
CA GLN A 131 14.08 14.03 3.00
C GLN A 131 14.35 12.53 3.20
N THR A 132 15.25 11.93 2.41
CA THR A 132 15.53 10.49 2.44
C THR A 132 15.77 9.94 3.85
N PRO A 133 16.56 10.53 4.75
CA PRO A 133 16.76 9.99 6.10
C PRO A 133 15.47 9.95 6.92
N LYS A 134 14.60 10.96 6.76
CA LYS A 134 13.29 11.01 7.42
C LYS A 134 12.32 9.98 6.83
N THR A 135 12.37 9.81 5.53
CA THR A 135 11.58 8.82 4.80
C THR A 135 11.97 7.40 5.23
N LEU A 136 13.27 7.08 5.26
CA LEU A 136 13.78 5.79 5.72
C LEU A 136 13.34 5.48 7.16
N ARG A 137 13.48 6.43 8.06
CA ARG A 137 13.01 6.27 9.44
C ARG A 137 11.49 5.97 9.48
N GLY A 138 10.71 6.68 8.68
CA GLY A 138 9.26 6.47 8.59
C GLY A 138 8.91 5.09 8.01
N LEU A 139 9.65 4.61 7.01
CA LEU A 139 9.53 3.26 6.44
C LEU A 139 9.75 2.18 7.51
N LEU A 140 10.83 2.31 8.30
CA LEU A 140 11.12 1.37 9.38
C LEU A 140 10.06 1.38 10.49
N VAL A 141 9.51 2.55 10.81
CA VAL A 141 8.39 2.66 11.76
C VAL A 141 7.14 1.98 11.19
N ALA A 142 6.84 2.17 9.91
CA ALA A 142 5.70 1.51 9.26
C ALA A 142 5.88 -0.02 9.21
N ALA A 143 7.08 -0.52 8.91
CA ALA A 143 7.38 -1.94 8.96
C ALA A 143 7.12 -2.54 10.34
N ARG A 144 7.64 -1.91 11.40
CA ARG A 144 7.37 -2.34 12.78
C ARG A 144 5.89 -2.32 13.12
N SER A 145 5.17 -1.31 12.66
CA SER A 145 3.72 -1.19 12.84
C SER A 145 2.96 -2.33 12.18
N GLN A 146 3.38 -2.75 10.99
CA GLN A 146 2.81 -3.91 10.28
C GLN A 146 3.05 -5.21 11.06
N THR A 147 4.29 -5.46 11.51
CA THR A 147 4.61 -6.62 12.35
C THR A 147 3.73 -6.67 13.60
N GLN A 148 3.62 -5.54 14.30
CA GLN A 148 2.78 -5.45 15.50
C GLN A 148 1.30 -5.72 15.18
N LYS A 149 0.79 -5.18 14.08
CA LYS A 149 -0.58 -5.42 13.64
C LYS A 149 -0.82 -6.89 13.33
N ARG A 150 0.09 -7.53 12.59
CA ARG A 150 0.00 -8.96 12.28
C ARG A 150 -0.01 -9.83 13.53
N LEU A 151 0.90 -9.57 14.49
CA LEU A 151 0.97 -10.31 15.75
C LEU A 151 -0.31 -10.13 16.58
N ALA A 152 -0.87 -8.91 16.62
CA ALA A 152 -2.13 -8.65 17.32
C ALA A 152 -3.32 -9.39 16.66
N ASP A 153 -3.37 -9.43 15.33
CA ASP A 153 -4.42 -10.14 14.59
C ASP A 153 -4.30 -11.66 14.77
N GLU A 154 -3.08 -12.21 14.78
CA GLU A 154 -2.82 -13.62 15.06
C GLU A 154 -3.26 -14.01 16.50
N GLU A 155 -2.97 -13.16 17.46
CA GLU A 155 -3.38 -13.38 18.85
C GLU A 155 -4.90 -13.35 18.99
N LEU A 156 -5.54 -12.36 18.37
CA LEU A 156 -7.01 -12.26 18.34
C LEU A 156 -7.63 -13.51 17.69
N ALA A 157 -7.08 -13.97 16.56
CA ALA A 157 -7.54 -15.18 15.90
C ALA A 157 -7.44 -16.42 16.81
N ARG A 158 -6.34 -16.56 17.55
CA ARG A 158 -6.18 -17.66 18.54
C ARG A 158 -7.24 -17.60 19.64
N GLN A 159 -7.52 -16.39 20.18
CA GLN A 159 -8.55 -16.21 21.20
C GLN A 159 -9.95 -16.60 20.67
N TRP A 160 -10.29 -16.18 19.46
CA TRP A 160 -11.55 -16.57 18.80
C TRP A 160 -11.66 -18.08 18.60
N ASP A 161 -10.58 -18.74 18.18
CA ASP A 161 -10.57 -20.19 18.01
C ASP A 161 -10.72 -20.95 19.34
N GLU A 162 -10.11 -20.47 20.41
CA GLU A 162 -10.28 -21.04 21.75
C GLU A 162 -11.70 -20.87 22.27
N GLU A 163 -12.29 -19.68 22.10
CA GLU A 163 -13.68 -19.44 22.51
C GLU A 163 -14.66 -20.31 21.74
N ARG A 164 -14.46 -20.45 20.42
CA ARG A 164 -15.27 -21.33 19.58
C ARG A 164 -15.17 -22.78 20.07
N ARG A 165 -13.98 -23.30 20.31
CA ARG A 165 -13.78 -24.65 20.85
C ARG A 165 -14.42 -24.85 22.23
N ARG A 166 -14.35 -23.84 23.10
CA ARG A 166 -15.01 -23.88 24.43
C ARG A 166 -16.53 -23.90 24.28
N HIS A 167 -17.07 -23.12 23.36
CA HIS A 167 -18.51 -23.09 23.07
C HIS A 167 -18.99 -24.45 22.53
N GLU A 168 -18.33 -25.00 21.53
CA GLU A 168 -18.63 -26.32 20.97
C GLU A 168 -18.65 -27.42 22.03
N LYS A 169 -17.62 -27.47 22.90
CA LYS A 169 -17.57 -28.44 24.02
C LYS A 169 -18.72 -28.27 25.01
N ARG A 170 -19.13 -27.02 25.28
CA ARG A 170 -20.29 -26.75 26.17
C ARG A 170 -21.59 -27.22 25.52
N GLU A 171 -21.77 -26.99 24.24
CA GLU A 171 -22.95 -27.45 23.52
C GLU A 171 -23.01 -28.98 23.42
N GLU A 172 -21.89 -29.64 23.15
CA GLU A 172 -21.82 -31.08 23.13
C GLU A 172 -22.18 -31.69 24.48
N ARG A 173 -21.64 -31.14 25.60
CA ARG A 173 -22.03 -31.53 26.92
C ARG A 173 -23.53 -31.35 27.20
N ARG A 174 -24.11 -30.23 26.78
CA ARG A 174 -25.55 -29.97 26.91
C ARG A 174 -26.38 -31.00 26.12
N ARG A 175 -25.98 -31.31 24.89
CA ARG A 175 -26.64 -32.33 24.05
C ARG A 175 -26.55 -33.73 24.70
N ARG A 176 -25.40 -34.13 25.16
CA ARG A 176 -25.20 -35.43 25.87
C ARG A 176 -26.03 -35.53 27.17
N ASN A 177 -26.05 -34.46 27.95
CA ASN A 177 -26.86 -34.43 29.17
C ASN A 177 -28.36 -34.43 28.87
N GLY A 178 -28.82 -33.71 27.82
CA GLY A 178 -30.19 -33.75 27.38
C GLY A 178 -30.64 -35.13 26.86
N GLN A 179 -29.76 -35.84 26.14
CA GLN A 179 -30.03 -37.22 25.74
C GLN A 179 -30.13 -38.19 26.94
N ARG A 180 -29.19 -38.11 27.91
CA ARG A 180 -29.25 -38.89 29.11
C ARG A 180 -30.51 -38.64 29.95
N ALA A 181 -30.92 -37.36 30.07
CA ALA A 181 -32.15 -37.01 30.77
C ALA A 181 -33.43 -37.57 30.10
N LYS A 182 -33.44 -37.69 28.77
CA LYS A 182 -34.54 -38.33 28.05
C LYS A 182 -34.59 -39.84 28.29
N HIS A 183 -33.43 -40.53 28.32
CA HIS A 183 -33.40 -41.97 28.56
C HIS A 183 -33.75 -42.37 30.01
N LEU A 184 -33.61 -41.47 30.99
CA LEU A 184 -33.96 -41.72 32.37
C LEU A 184 -35.47 -41.46 32.68
N ARG A 185 -36.21 -40.94 31.72
CA ARG A 185 -37.65 -40.68 31.86
C ARG A 185 -38.59 -41.75 31.22
N VAL A 186 -37.96 -42.79 30.68
CA VAL A 186 -38.64 -44.00 30.18
C VAL A 186 -38.49 -45.11 31.20
#